data_e2adad6db472811e51cc4358255abaad
#
_entry.id   e2adad6db472811e51cc4358255abaad
#
_cell.length_a   1.000
_cell.length_b   1.000
_cell.length_c   1.000
_cell.angle_alpha   90.00
_cell.angle_beta   90.00
_cell.angle_gamma   90.00
#
_symmetry.space_group_name_H-M   'P 1'
#
loop_
_entity.id
_entity.type
_entity.pdbx_description
1 polymer ?
#
loop_
_entity_poly.entity_id
_entity_poly.type
_entity_poly.pdbx_seq_one_letter_code
_entity_poly.pdbx_strand_id
1 'polypeptide(L)'
;MGSSGMIGHEWVWTRPTAAEVDLEGGSVTLTAEHGSDYWRHTASGVIAHNGHAFVTRAGGDVDLSARFDAELATQYDQIGLIALGKETDWYKTSYELDGALCVGGVRTRQDSDWSRADVDMLGWLRVVRTADVVESFVRHTDDGPWQMIRQFRMPGVLDVGIYAAAPSGPGFTARATGIRLRLAA
;
A
#
# COMPACT_ATOMS: atom_id res chain seq x y z
N MET A 1 -4.90 -23.58 11.32
CA MET A 1 -3.75 -23.06 10.58
C MET A 1 -4.34 -22.22 9.46
N GLY A 2 -4.27 -20.89 9.57
CA GLY A 2 -4.80 -19.99 8.53
C GLY A 2 -3.92 -20.08 7.28
N SER A 3 -4.55 -20.15 6.11
CA SER A 3 -3.89 -20.07 4.81
C SER A 3 -3.08 -18.76 4.75
N SER A 4 -1.77 -18.84 4.55
CA SER A 4 -0.92 -17.66 4.38
C SER A 4 -0.75 -17.38 2.90
N GLY A 5 -1.69 -16.65 2.29
CA GLY A 5 -1.63 -16.33 0.87
C GLY A 5 -2.86 -15.55 0.42
N MET A 6 -2.94 -15.27 -0.87
CA MET A 6 -4.09 -14.55 -1.46
C MET A 6 -5.31 -15.46 -1.68
N ILE A 7 -5.13 -16.78 -1.68
CA ILE A 7 -6.20 -17.77 -1.89
C ILE A 7 -7.17 -17.77 -0.71
N GLY A 8 -8.46 -17.92 -1.01
CA GLY A 8 -9.53 -18.00 0.01
C GLY A 8 -10.07 -16.66 0.48
N HIS A 9 -9.60 -15.57 -0.12
CA HIS A 9 -10.10 -14.22 0.12
C HIS A 9 -10.76 -13.66 -1.14
N GLU A 10 -11.83 -12.87 -0.97
CA GLU A 10 -12.42 -12.11 -2.06
C GLU A 10 -11.62 -10.82 -2.26
N TRP A 11 -11.06 -10.65 -3.46
CA TRP A 11 -10.28 -9.47 -3.82
C TRP A 11 -11.03 -8.63 -4.83
N VAL A 12 -11.02 -7.32 -4.63
CA VAL A 12 -11.71 -6.37 -5.51
C VAL A 12 -10.79 -5.17 -5.84
N TRP A 13 -10.98 -4.60 -7.02
CA TRP A 13 -10.37 -3.34 -7.41
C TRP A 13 -11.21 -2.17 -6.93
N THR A 14 -10.60 -1.20 -6.24
CA THR A 14 -11.25 0.08 -5.92
C THR A 14 -11.48 0.91 -7.19
N ARG A 15 -10.51 0.87 -8.08
CA ARG A 15 -10.55 1.39 -9.43
C ARG A 15 -9.83 0.40 -10.35
N PRO A 16 -10.55 -0.23 -11.31
CA PRO A 16 -9.95 -1.16 -12.25
C PRO A 16 -8.83 -0.52 -13.07
N THR A 17 -7.82 -1.31 -13.41
CA THR A 17 -6.71 -0.92 -14.27
C THR A 17 -6.21 -2.13 -15.05
N ALA A 18 -5.30 -1.92 -16.01
CA ALA A 18 -4.60 -3.03 -16.64
C ALA A 18 -3.75 -3.76 -15.58
N ALA A 19 -4.05 -5.03 -15.37
CA ALA A 19 -3.44 -5.82 -14.30
C ALA A 19 -3.34 -7.30 -14.67
N GLU A 20 -2.33 -7.95 -14.10
CA GLU A 20 -2.18 -9.41 -14.06
C GLU A 20 -2.17 -9.84 -12.60
N VAL A 21 -3.03 -10.79 -12.24
CA VAL A 21 -3.17 -11.27 -10.87
C VAL A 21 -2.95 -12.78 -10.84
N ASP A 22 -1.96 -13.21 -10.08
CA ASP A 22 -1.70 -14.61 -9.75
C ASP A 22 -1.95 -14.83 -8.26
N LEU A 23 -3.14 -15.29 -7.92
CA LEU A 23 -3.52 -15.55 -6.52
C LEU A 23 -2.73 -16.72 -5.92
N GLU A 24 -2.37 -17.74 -6.72
CA GLU A 24 -1.64 -18.94 -6.27
C GLU A 24 -0.17 -18.61 -6.05
N GLY A 25 0.46 -17.93 -7.00
CA GLY A 25 1.85 -17.49 -6.89
C GLY A 25 2.05 -16.26 -5.99
N GLY A 26 0.96 -15.64 -5.54
CA GLY A 26 1.01 -14.47 -4.66
C GLY A 26 1.66 -13.27 -5.34
N SER A 27 1.22 -12.92 -6.56
CA SER A 27 1.72 -11.75 -7.27
C SER A 27 0.62 -10.94 -7.94
N VAL A 28 0.86 -9.63 -8.01
CA VAL A 28 0.01 -8.66 -8.71
C VAL A 28 0.90 -7.71 -9.50
N THR A 29 0.67 -7.63 -10.80
CA THR A 29 1.22 -6.57 -11.66
C THR A 29 0.08 -5.63 -12.01
N LEU A 30 0.27 -4.32 -11.82
CA LEU A 30 -0.78 -3.33 -12.07
C LEU A 30 -0.19 -2.06 -12.70
N THR A 31 -1.02 -1.37 -13.48
CA THR A 31 -0.67 -0.08 -14.07
C THR A 31 -1.26 1.05 -13.23
N ALA A 32 -0.41 1.95 -12.73
CA ALA A 32 -0.83 3.23 -12.19
C ALA A 32 -1.09 4.20 -13.34
N GLU A 33 -2.31 4.72 -13.45
CA GLU A 33 -2.68 5.66 -14.50
C GLU A 33 -2.41 7.10 -14.06
N HIS A 34 -2.17 7.98 -15.04
CA HIS A 34 -2.00 9.42 -14.82
C HIS A 34 -3.11 10.03 -13.96
N GLY A 35 -2.74 10.90 -13.02
CA GLY A 35 -3.66 11.64 -12.15
C GLY A 35 -4.29 10.79 -11.03
N SER A 36 -3.78 9.58 -10.81
CA SER A 36 -4.23 8.73 -9.70
C SER A 36 -3.49 9.05 -8.40
N ASP A 37 -4.20 9.09 -7.26
CA ASP A 37 -3.60 9.30 -5.93
C ASP A 37 -4.57 8.91 -4.80
N TYR A 38 -4.00 8.86 -3.58
CA TYR A 38 -4.68 8.90 -2.28
C TYR A 38 -4.06 10.01 -1.44
N TRP A 39 -4.62 11.22 -1.51
CA TRP A 39 -4.16 12.41 -0.81
C TRP A 39 -5.30 13.35 -0.43
N ARG A 40 -5.17 14.05 0.69
CA ARG A 40 -6.13 15.09 1.09
C ARG A 40 -5.43 16.28 1.69
N HIS A 41 -5.68 17.44 1.11
CA HIS A 41 -5.39 18.80 1.54
C HIS A 41 -3.91 19.12 1.79
N THR A 42 -3.31 18.58 2.80
CA THR A 42 -2.00 18.97 3.36
C THR A 42 -1.00 19.44 2.30
N ALA A 43 -0.46 20.65 2.51
CA ALA A 43 0.50 21.38 1.66
C ALA A 43 0.00 21.78 0.26
N SER A 44 -0.70 20.93 -0.45
CA SER A 44 -1.06 21.17 -1.87
C SER A 44 -2.52 21.59 -2.08
N GLY A 45 -3.40 21.37 -1.10
CA GLY A 45 -4.85 21.53 -1.25
C GLY A 45 -5.53 20.47 -2.15
N VAL A 46 -4.77 19.52 -2.71
CA VAL A 46 -5.28 18.45 -3.56
C VAL A 46 -6.17 17.50 -2.75
N ILE A 47 -7.25 17.04 -3.37
CA ILE A 47 -8.09 15.95 -2.87
C ILE A 47 -8.13 14.89 -3.96
N ALA A 48 -7.57 13.71 -3.69
CA ALA A 48 -7.59 12.56 -4.56
C ALA A 48 -7.89 11.28 -3.76
N HIS A 49 -8.79 10.47 -4.28
CA HIS A 49 -9.15 9.15 -3.74
C HIS A 49 -9.42 8.19 -4.89
N ASN A 50 -8.49 8.17 -5.85
CA ASN A 50 -8.65 7.50 -7.13
C ASN A 50 -7.43 6.67 -7.55
N GLY A 51 -6.56 6.34 -6.61
CA GLY A 51 -5.49 5.38 -6.83
C GLY A 51 -6.03 3.99 -7.15
N HIS A 52 -5.20 3.18 -7.80
CA HIS A 52 -5.56 1.80 -8.13
C HIS A 52 -5.17 0.90 -6.97
N ALA A 53 -6.15 0.31 -6.30
CA ALA A 53 -5.91 -0.61 -5.21
C ALA A 53 -6.65 -1.94 -5.41
N PHE A 54 -5.94 -3.05 -5.20
CA PHE A 54 -6.46 -4.40 -5.19
C PHE A 54 -6.52 -4.87 -3.75
N VAL A 55 -7.72 -4.95 -3.19
CA VAL A 55 -7.96 -5.07 -1.75
C VAL A 55 -8.89 -6.21 -1.40
N THR A 56 -8.78 -6.68 -0.17
CA THR A 56 -9.70 -7.62 0.46
C THR A 56 -10.15 -7.10 1.82
N ARG A 57 -11.34 -7.51 2.24
CA ARG A 57 -11.96 -7.04 3.48
C ARG A 57 -11.41 -7.73 4.71
N ALA A 58 -11.09 -6.95 5.74
CA ALA A 58 -10.55 -7.39 7.02
C ALA A 58 -11.35 -6.80 8.17
N GLY A 59 -12.05 -7.67 8.92
CA GLY A 59 -12.81 -7.27 10.12
C GLY A 59 -12.00 -7.31 11.42
N GLY A 60 -10.96 -8.14 11.46
CA GLY A 60 -10.12 -8.43 12.63
C GLY A 60 -8.65 -8.07 12.40
N ASP A 61 -7.76 -8.88 13.01
CA ASP A 61 -6.33 -8.70 12.88
C ASP A 61 -5.85 -8.97 11.45
N VAL A 62 -4.80 -8.26 11.04
CA VAL A 62 -4.21 -8.32 9.69
C VAL A 62 -2.70 -8.47 9.80
N ASP A 63 -2.12 -9.31 8.96
CA ASP A 63 -0.69 -9.33 8.67
C ASP A 63 -0.52 -9.46 7.15
N LEU A 64 -0.26 -8.33 6.50
CA LEU A 64 -0.09 -8.24 5.05
C LEU A 64 1.34 -7.81 4.73
N SER A 65 2.04 -8.56 3.89
CA SER A 65 3.35 -8.17 3.38
C SER A 65 3.51 -8.50 1.91
N ALA A 66 4.34 -7.71 1.22
CA ALA A 66 4.71 -7.93 -0.17
C ALA A 66 6.07 -7.32 -0.47
N ARG A 67 6.76 -7.85 -1.48
CA ARG A 67 7.92 -7.27 -2.11
C ARG A 67 7.51 -6.48 -3.33
N PHE A 68 8.11 -5.31 -3.52
CA PHE A 68 7.77 -4.38 -4.59
C PHE A 68 8.91 -4.24 -5.59
N ASP A 69 8.52 -4.11 -6.85
CA ASP A 69 9.40 -3.85 -7.99
C ASP A 69 8.67 -2.89 -8.96
N ALA A 70 9.32 -1.77 -9.28
CA ALA A 70 8.82 -0.76 -10.20
C ALA A 70 9.93 0.20 -10.60
N GLU A 71 9.83 0.78 -11.79
CA GLU A 71 10.59 1.95 -12.19
C GLU A 71 9.75 3.20 -11.90
N LEU A 72 10.02 3.86 -10.78
CA LEU A 72 9.38 5.12 -10.40
C LEU A 72 10.19 6.26 -11.06
N ALA A 73 9.63 6.87 -12.10
CA ALA A 73 10.35 7.82 -12.95
C ALA A 73 9.86 9.26 -12.83
N THR A 74 8.64 9.47 -12.35
CA THR A 74 8.03 10.78 -12.23
C THR A 74 7.69 11.09 -10.77
N GLN A 75 7.78 12.38 -10.43
CA GLN A 75 7.46 12.90 -9.10
C GLN A 75 6.12 12.33 -8.58
N TYR A 76 6.17 11.76 -7.39
CA TYR A 76 5.08 11.10 -6.67
C TYR A 76 4.59 9.76 -7.25
N ASP A 77 5.25 9.19 -8.26
CA ASP A 77 5.02 7.79 -8.62
C ASP A 77 5.21 6.92 -7.39
N GLN A 78 4.23 6.07 -7.07
CA GLN A 78 4.22 5.32 -5.81
C GLN A 78 3.60 3.94 -5.92
N ILE A 79 4.17 2.99 -5.19
CA ILE A 79 3.66 1.61 -5.04
C ILE A 79 3.80 1.15 -3.60
N GLY A 80 2.81 0.44 -3.08
CA GLY A 80 2.88 -0.06 -1.70
C GLY A 80 1.64 -0.80 -1.23
N LEU A 81 1.45 -0.76 0.09
CA LEU A 81 0.32 -1.33 0.79
C LEU A 81 -0.65 -0.24 1.23
N ILE A 82 -1.94 -0.57 1.22
CA ILE A 82 -3.00 0.33 1.63
C ILE A 82 -3.97 -0.35 2.60
N ALA A 83 -4.50 0.42 3.52
CA ALA A 83 -5.62 0.07 4.39
C ALA A 83 -6.67 1.17 4.30
N LEU A 84 -7.80 0.85 3.69
CA LEU A 84 -8.93 1.74 3.50
C LEU A 84 -9.98 1.49 4.58
N GLY A 85 -10.31 2.51 5.34
CA GLY A 85 -11.44 2.52 6.26
C GLY A 85 -12.66 3.18 5.62
N LYS A 86 -13.21 4.19 6.28
CA LYS A 86 -14.26 5.03 5.70
C LYS A 86 -13.66 6.02 4.70
N GLU A 87 -14.50 6.67 3.92
CA GLU A 87 -14.18 7.55 2.79
C GLU A 87 -13.02 8.54 3.03
N THR A 88 -12.84 9.04 4.24
CA THR A 88 -11.75 9.98 4.59
C THR A 88 -10.75 9.39 5.58
N ASP A 89 -10.77 8.08 5.81
CA ASP A 89 -9.94 7.42 6.80
C ASP A 89 -9.17 6.27 6.14
N TRP A 90 -7.90 6.50 5.77
CA TRP A 90 -7.04 5.48 5.21
C TRP A 90 -5.59 5.62 5.66
N TYR A 91 -4.85 4.57 5.46
CA TYR A 91 -3.41 4.53 5.60
C TYR A 91 -2.78 3.89 4.37
N LYS A 92 -1.74 4.52 3.82
CA LYS A 92 -0.87 3.93 2.81
C LYS A 92 0.57 3.93 3.31
N THR A 93 1.32 2.87 3.00
CA THR A 93 2.77 2.82 3.15
C THR A 93 3.37 2.40 1.83
N SER A 94 4.33 3.16 1.32
CA SER A 94 4.79 3.04 -0.07
C SER A 94 6.25 3.39 -0.23
N TYR A 95 6.81 2.87 -1.30
CA TYR A 95 7.92 3.48 -1.99
C TYR A 95 7.37 4.56 -2.91
N GLU A 96 8.05 5.70 -2.96
CA GLU A 96 7.61 6.88 -3.68
C GLU A 96 8.82 7.66 -4.22
N LEU A 97 8.69 8.30 -5.38
CA LEU A 97 9.69 9.20 -5.90
C LEU A 97 9.34 10.64 -5.51
N ASP A 98 10.10 11.23 -4.59
CA ASP A 98 9.96 12.63 -4.19
C ASP A 98 11.34 13.31 -4.17
N GLY A 99 11.82 13.69 -5.37
CA GLY A 99 13.18 14.15 -5.59
C GLY A 99 14.21 13.03 -5.51
N ALA A 100 14.05 12.10 -4.57
CA ALA A 100 14.79 10.86 -4.43
C ALA A 100 13.81 9.71 -4.15
N LEU A 101 14.24 8.47 -4.33
CA LEU A 101 13.46 7.33 -3.90
C LEU A 101 13.33 7.36 -2.38
N CYS A 102 12.12 7.26 -1.89
CA CYS A 102 11.85 7.23 -0.47
C CYS A 102 10.86 6.13 -0.10
N VAL A 103 10.82 5.78 1.18
CA VAL A 103 9.81 4.93 1.79
C VAL A 103 9.13 5.69 2.91
N GLY A 104 7.82 5.53 3.04
CA GLY A 104 7.10 6.25 4.08
C GLY A 104 5.69 5.77 4.30
N GLY A 105 4.95 6.57 5.06
CA GLY A 105 3.55 6.30 5.34
C GLY A 105 2.72 7.57 5.41
N VAL A 106 1.54 7.51 4.84
CA VAL A 106 0.54 8.57 4.89
C VAL A 106 -0.67 8.08 5.68
N ARG A 107 -0.93 8.72 6.81
CA ARG A 107 -2.16 8.54 7.57
C ARG A 107 -3.11 9.67 7.26
N THR A 108 -4.26 9.35 6.68
CA THR A 108 -5.30 10.33 6.35
C THR A 108 -6.52 10.09 7.21
N ARG A 109 -7.06 11.15 7.77
CA ARG A 109 -8.39 11.22 8.37
C ARG A 109 -9.22 12.28 7.66
N GLN A 110 -8.96 13.56 7.93
CA GLN A 110 -9.45 14.68 7.12
C GLN A 110 -8.34 15.22 6.23
N ASP A 111 -7.15 15.32 6.80
CA ASP A 111 -5.92 15.74 6.14
C ASP A 111 -4.93 14.60 6.12
N SER A 112 -4.06 14.57 5.11
CA SER A 112 -2.97 13.61 4.99
C SER A 112 -1.79 14.03 5.85
N ASP A 113 -1.33 13.11 6.68
CA ASP A 113 -0.14 13.25 7.53
C ASP A 113 0.92 12.27 7.01
N TRP A 114 2.00 12.81 6.44
CA TRP A 114 3.03 12.07 5.75
C TRP A 114 4.38 12.13 6.45
N SER A 115 5.02 10.98 6.56
CA SER A 115 6.40 10.85 6.98
C SER A 115 7.15 9.96 6.00
N ARG A 116 8.41 10.29 5.70
CA ARG A 116 9.26 9.53 4.79
C ARG A 116 10.74 9.54 5.19
N ALA A 117 11.47 8.57 4.65
CA ALA A 117 12.93 8.52 4.68
C ALA A 117 13.44 8.09 3.31
N ASP A 118 14.57 8.65 2.89
CA ASP A 118 15.22 8.26 1.63
C ASP A 118 15.76 6.84 1.72
N VAL A 119 15.70 6.11 0.60
CA VAL A 119 16.19 4.73 0.48
C VAL A 119 16.87 4.54 -0.88
N ASP A 120 17.73 3.53 -0.97
CA ASP A 120 18.47 3.27 -2.22
C ASP A 120 17.74 2.31 -3.17
N MET A 121 16.76 1.55 -2.66
CA MET A 121 16.05 0.53 -3.45
C MET A 121 14.68 0.20 -2.88
N LEU A 122 13.84 -0.37 -3.75
CA LEU A 122 12.59 -0.99 -3.32
C LEU A 122 12.90 -2.34 -2.64
N GLY A 123 12.01 -2.75 -1.76
CA GLY A 123 12.12 -4.03 -1.04
C GLY A 123 10.74 -4.49 -0.57
N TRP A 124 10.65 -4.89 0.67
CA TRP A 124 9.42 -5.38 1.30
C TRP A 124 8.74 -4.30 2.13
N LEU A 125 7.44 -4.27 2.06
CA LEU A 125 6.59 -3.57 3.04
C LEU A 125 5.71 -4.58 3.77
N ARG A 126 5.33 -4.23 5.01
CA ARG A 126 4.42 -5.02 5.83
C ARG A 126 3.51 -4.09 6.62
N VAL A 127 2.25 -4.44 6.68
CA VAL A 127 1.24 -3.82 7.55
C VAL A 127 0.69 -4.89 8.48
N VAL A 128 0.76 -4.62 9.77
CA VAL A 128 0.18 -5.47 10.82
C VAL A 128 -0.88 -4.67 11.54
N ARG A 129 -2.04 -5.28 11.76
CA ARG A 129 -3.06 -4.75 12.65
C ARG A 129 -3.34 -5.76 13.75
N THR A 130 -3.27 -5.32 14.99
CA THR A 130 -3.68 -6.10 16.16
C THR A 130 -4.72 -5.28 16.91
N ALA A 131 -5.94 -5.80 17.00
CA ALA A 131 -7.12 -5.06 17.41
C ALA A 131 -7.27 -3.76 16.59
N ASP A 132 -7.07 -2.58 17.20
CA ASP A 132 -7.16 -1.28 16.53
C ASP A 132 -5.79 -0.65 16.22
N VAL A 133 -4.70 -1.29 16.61
CA VAL A 133 -3.34 -0.76 16.41
C VAL A 133 -2.80 -1.26 15.08
N VAL A 134 -2.46 -0.32 14.22
CA VAL A 134 -1.81 -0.56 12.93
C VAL A 134 -0.34 -0.19 13.02
N GLU A 135 0.51 -1.08 12.56
CA GLU A 135 1.96 -0.89 12.45
C GLU A 135 2.38 -1.16 11.01
N SER A 136 3.29 -0.36 10.49
CA SER A 136 3.90 -0.60 9.19
C SER A 136 5.41 -0.71 9.29
N PHE A 137 5.97 -1.53 8.42
CA PHE A 137 7.39 -1.86 8.44
C PHE A 137 7.95 -1.92 7.02
N VAL A 138 9.26 -1.67 6.92
CA VAL A 138 10.07 -1.86 5.73
C VAL A 138 11.20 -2.85 6.02
N ARG A 139 11.63 -3.60 5.03
CA ARG A 139 12.91 -4.30 4.99
C ARG A 139 13.44 -4.32 3.56
N HIS A 140 14.76 -4.23 3.42
CA HIS A 140 15.39 -4.08 2.11
C HIS A 140 15.80 -5.42 1.46
N THR A 141 16.05 -6.45 2.26
CA THR A 141 16.46 -7.78 1.78
C THR A 141 15.51 -8.85 2.30
N ASP A 142 15.48 -10.01 1.65
CA ASP A 142 14.55 -11.10 1.98
C ASP A 142 14.71 -11.62 3.42
N ASP A 143 15.93 -11.58 3.96
CA ASP A 143 16.26 -12.04 5.31
C ASP A 143 16.56 -10.88 6.29
N GLY A 144 16.40 -9.63 5.85
CA GLY A 144 16.69 -8.45 6.66
C GLY A 144 15.69 -8.26 7.81
N PRO A 145 16.09 -7.50 8.84
CA PRO A 145 15.17 -7.16 9.92
C PRO A 145 14.09 -6.19 9.43
N TRP A 146 12.89 -6.34 9.99
CA TRP A 146 11.82 -5.36 9.82
C TRP A 146 12.13 -4.10 10.63
N GLN A 147 12.02 -2.95 10.00
CA GLN A 147 12.17 -1.62 10.60
C GLN A 147 10.80 -0.96 10.60
N MET A 148 10.36 -0.47 11.76
CA MET A 148 9.07 0.19 11.89
C MET A 148 9.12 1.56 11.20
N ILE A 149 8.10 1.83 10.35
CA ILE A 149 7.86 3.13 9.74
C ILE A 149 6.90 3.95 10.62
N ARG A 150 5.80 3.32 11.06
CA ARG A 150 4.74 4.04 11.79
C ARG A 150 3.89 3.10 12.63
N GLN A 151 3.35 3.65 13.73
CA GLN A 151 2.34 3.01 14.57
C GLN A 151 1.23 4.02 14.89
N PHE A 152 -0.03 3.58 14.80
CA PHE A 152 -1.21 4.43 15.09
C PHE A 152 -2.46 3.57 15.31
N ARG A 153 -3.56 4.21 15.76
CA ARG A 153 -4.86 3.53 15.88
C ARG A 153 -5.72 3.76 14.64
N MET A 154 -6.33 2.66 14.15
CA MET A 154 -7.28 2.66 13.03
C MET A 154 -8.37 1.60 13.29
N PRO A 155 -9.44 1.97 14.02
CA PRO A 155 -10.51 1.06 14.35
C PRO A 155 -11.45 0.82 13.17
N GLY A 156 -12.26 -0.25 13.28
CA GLY A 156 -13.30 -0.59 12.31
C GLY A 156 -12.85 -1.62 11.28
N VAL A 157 -13.73 -1.88 10.34
CA VAL A 157 -13.46 -2.77 9.20
C VAL A 157 -12.59 -2.03 8.20
N LEU A 158 -11.58 -2.71 7.68
CA LEU A 158 -10.66 -2.17 6.69
C LEU A 158 -10.69 -3.01 5.42
N ASP A 159 -10.49 -2.37 4.27
CA ASP A 159 -10.13 -3.05 3.03
C ASP A 159 -8.61 -2.90 2.84
N VAL A 160 -7.87 -4.01 2.84
CA VAL A 160 -6.40 -4.01 2.86
C VAL A 160 -5.84 -4.66 1.61
N GLY A 161 -4.75 -4.12 1.08
CA GLY A 161 -4.19 -4.68 -0.15
C GLY A 161 -2.99 -3.93 -0.71
N ILE A 162 -2.79 -4.15 -2.01
CA ILE A 162 -1.73 -3.55 -2.82
C ILE A 162 -2.29 -2.33 -3.52
N TYR A 163 -1.52 -1.25 -3.63
CA TYR A 163 -1.92 -0.09 -4.42
C TYR A 163 -0.75 0.50 -5.21
N ALA A 164 -1.08 1.24 -6.27
CA ALA A 164 -0.17 2.11 -6.99
C ALA A 164 -0.89 3.39 -7.41
N ALA A 165 -0.10 4.47 -7.57
CA ALA A 165 -0.60 5.75 -8.05
C ALA A 165 0.48 6.54 -8.79
N ALA A 166 0.06 7.35 -9.78
CA ALA A 166 0.90 8.22 -10.60
C ALA A 166 0.29 9.63 -10.67
N PRO A 167 0.46 10.45 -9.62
CA PRO A 167 -0.21 11.77 -9.55
C PRO A 167 0.18 12.73 -10.65
N SER A 168 1.45 12.74 -11.04
CA SER A 168 2.02 13.72 -11.96
C SER A 168 2.49 13.13 -13.29
N GLY A 169 2.86 11.85 -13.29
CA GLY A 169 3.45 11.16 -14.42
C GLY A 169 2.46 10.63 -15.45
N PRO A 170 2.94 10.09 -16.57
CA PRO A 170 2.09 9.45 -17.58
C PRO A 170 1.49 8.12 -17.12
N GLY A 171 1.91 7.63 -15.97
CA GLY A 171 1.63 6.30 -15.45
C GLY A 171 2.84 5.38 -15.59
N PHE A 172 2.78 4.25 -14.87
CA PHE A 172 3.84 3.23 -14.88
C PHE A 172 3.25 1.87 -14.52
N THR A 173 4.00 0.80 -14.80
CA THR A 173 3.65 -0.54 -14.37
C THR A 173 4.47 -0.93 -13.16
N ALA A 174 3.81 -1.48 -12.16
CA ALA A 174 4.43 -1.91 -10.91
C ALA A 174 4.06 -3.36 -10.59
N ARG A 175 4.94 -4.05 -9.86
CA ARG A 175 4.75 -5.44 -9.46
C ARG A 175 4.92 -5.63 -7.97
N ALA A 176 3.96 -6.33 -7.36
CA ALA A 176 4.05 -6.87 -6.02
C ALA A 176 4.18 -8.39 -6.09
N THR A 177 5.14 -8.96 -5.35
CA THR A 177 5.41 -10.41 -5.31
C THR A 177 5.53 -10.90 -3.89
N GLY A 178 5.47 -12.22 -3.70
CA GLY A 178 5.59 -12.83 -2.39
C GLY A 178 4.52 -12.31 -1.42
N ILE A 179 3.35 -11.98 -1.94
CA ILE A 179 2.24 -11.44 -1.15
C ILE A 179 1.81 -12.48 -0.12
N ARG A 180 1.85 -12.10 1.13
CA ARG A 180 1.40 -12.92 2.26
C ARG A 180 0.35 -12.17 3.02
N LEU A 181 -0.82 -12.78 3.16
CA LEU A 181 -1.94 -12.24 3.92
C LEU A 181 -2.38 -13.26 4.98
N ARG A 182 -2.55 -12.79 6.19
CA ARG A 182 -3.22 -13.51 7.28
C ARG A 182 -4.28 -12.59 7.85
N LEU A 183 -5.51 -13.07 7.88
CA LEU A 183 -6.62 -12.41 8.54
C LEU A 183 -7.07 -13.26 9.72
N ALA A 184 -7.25 -12.65 10.87
CA ALA A 184 -7.96 -13.26 11.99
C ALA A 184 -9.41 -12.74 12.03
N ALA A 185 -10.28 -13.60 12.48
CA ALA A 185 -11.70 -13.28 12.67
C ALA A 185 -11.90 -12.29 13.83
#